data_e98314100598455ff4a5151d13913949
#
_entry.id   e98314100598455ff4a5151d13913949
#
_cell.length_a   1.000
_cell.length_b   1.000
_cell.length_c   1.000
_cell.angle_alpha   90.00
_cell.angle_beta   90.00
_cell.angle_gamma   90.00
#
_symmetry.space_group_name_H-M   'P 1'
#
loop_
_entity.id
_entity.type
_entity.pdbx_description
1 polymer ?
#
loop_
_entity_poly.entity_id
_entity_poly.type
_entity_poly.pdbx_seq_one_letter_code
_entity_poly.pdbx_strand_id
1 'polypeptide(L)'
;MTQPTSIPSLFEDGQIGSGITTPDLPKNNTQTNNLIDLLHDGFYLVFLLRYRYIPENPSDFREKILDLLHHFEQQAKRLQFSADDIQDAKYAFCALMDETIATQQDAAYFNLQNTWLISPLQLSLFGSQLAGYRFFEILEQLRGRGRERLASLEVFHYCLLLGFQGKYRLESIESLNHLVARLGDEIDYLKGKKAAFSPFSAIPDHIKHIIHHELPFVWILIFLFLFTLLTFVGLRFMLSQQNVNTFTPYQHVISSPAEEAHITIHLP
;
A
#
# COMPACT_ATOMS: atom_id res chain seq x y z
N MET A 1 -5.05 48.14 -8.70
CA MET A 1 -5.59 47.62 -7.45
C MET A 1 -6.47 46.43 -7.81
N THR A 2 -5.89 45.26 -7.83
CA THR A 2 -6.56 43.98 -8.12
C THR A 2 -6.77 43.25 -6.81
N GLN A 3 -8.04 42.99 -6.46
CA GLN A 3 -8.42 42.22 -5.29
C GLN A 3 -8.06 40.73 -5.48
N PRO A 4 -7.57 40.03 -4.48
CA PRO A 4 -7.37 38.59 -4.55
C PRO A 4 -8.72 37.86 -4.45
N THR A 5 -8.95 36.98 -5.40
CA THR A 5 -10.10 36.07 -5.48
C THR A 5 -10.00 35.06 -4.35
N SER A 6 -10.91 35.10 -3.40
CA SER A 6 -11.03 34.10 -2.33
C SER A 6 -11.49 32.76 -2.90
N ILE A 7 -10.76 31.70 -2.57
CA ILE A 7 -11.14 30.32 -2.88
C ILE A 7 -12.35 29.96 -2.02
N PRO A 8 -13.47 29.45 -2.60
CA PRO A 8 -14.63 29.08 -1.79
C PRO A 8 -14.31 27.89 -0.88
N SER A 9 -14.57 28.08 0.41
CA SER A 9 -14.48 27.02 1.42
C SER A 9 -15.61 26.03 1.23
N LEU A 10 -15.33 24.74 1.16
CA LEU A 10 -16.31 23.65 1.08
C LEU A 10 -17.13 23.46 2.38
N PHE A 11 -16.87 24.28 3.41
CA PHE A 11 -17.48 24.19 4.74
C PHE A 11 -18.23 25.46 5.15
N GLU A 12 -18.64 26.30 4.19
CA GLU A 12 -19.45 27.48 4.51
C GLU A 12 -20.93 27.08 4.46
N ASP A 13 -21.58 27.12 5.62
CA ASP A 13 -23.01 26.88 5.80
C ASP A 13 -23.85 27.87 4.97
N GLY A 14 -24.09 27.55 3.71
CA GLY A 14 -25.03 28.23 2.85
C GLY A 14 -26.43 27.69 3.09
N GLN A 15 -27.30 28.48 3.73
CA GLN A 15 -28.74 28.28 3.71
C GLN A 15 -29.23 28.19 2.26
N ILE A 16 -29.50 26.99 1.79
CA ILE A 16 -30.22 26.74 0.54
C ILE A 16 -31.68 26.46 0.91
N GLY A 17 -32.54 27.33 0.34
CA GLY A 17 -33.97 27.37 0.58
C GLY A 17 -34.71 26.06 0.38
N SER A 18 -35.71 25.90 1.20
CA SER A 18 -36.79 24.92 1.22
C SER A 18 -37.23 24.45 -0.16
N GLY A 19 -37.14 23.15 -0.45
CA GLY A 19 -37.87 22.57 -1.57
C GLY A 19 -37.45 21.20 -2.07
N ILE A 20 -36.47 20.53 -1.47
CA ILE A 20 -36.16 19.14 -1.81
C ILE A 20 -36.28 18.31 -0.55
N THR A 21 -37.40 17.59 -0.40
CA THR A 21 -37.52 16.49 0.56
C THR A 21 -36.52 15.42 0.19
N THR A 22 -35.35 15.49 0.78
CA THR A 22 -34.43 14.32 0.82
C THR A 22 -35.19 13.22 1.56
N PRO A 23 -35.25 11.98 0.98
CA PRO A 23 -35.80 10.87 1.75
C PRO A 23 -34.96 10.77 3.01
N ASP A 24 -35.61 10.72 4.17
CA ASP A 24 -34.97 10.37 5.45
C ASP A 24 -34.25 9.04 5.25
N LEU A 25 -32.97 9.11 4.90
CA LEU A 25 -32.08 7.99 5.09
C LEU A 25 -32.13 7.67 6.58
N PRO A 26 -32.51 6.46 6.98
CA PRO A 26 -32.48 6.09 8.37
C PRO A 26 -31.07 6.38 8.85
N LYS A 27 -30.90 7.35 9.74
CA LYS A 27 -29.70 7.47 10.56
C LYS A 27 -29.63 6.17 11.35
N ASN A 28 -29.01 5.16 10.74
CA ASN A 28 -28.61 3.98 11.47
C ASN A 28 -27.58 4.45 12.51
N ASN A 29 -28.11 4.92 13.63
CA ASN A 29 -27.41 5.08 14.89
C ASN A 29 -27.09 3.69 15.49
N THR A 30 -26.62 2.75 14.69
CA THR A 30 -25.72 1.71 15.17
C THR A 30 -24.38 2.42 15.34
N GLN A 31 -24.23 3.19 16.45
CA GLN A 31 -22.93 3.39 17.03
C GLN A 31 -22.41 1.98 17.29
N THR A 32 -21.69 1.45 16.32
CA THR A 32 -20.86 0.27 16.54
C THR A 32 -19.80 0.75 17.51
N ASN A 33 -20.02 0.46 18.81
CA ASN A 33 -19.05 0.72 19.87
C ASN A 33 -17.83 -0.16 19.59
N ASN A 34 -16.97 0.28 18.67
CA ASN A 34 -15.75 -0.42 18.33
C ASN A 34 -14.53 0.42 18.73
N LEU A 35 -13.49 -0.20 19.27
CA LEU A 35 -12.25 0.48 19.64
C LEU A 35 -11.59 1.17 18.43
N ILE A 36 -11.78 0.64 17.20
CA ILE A 36 -11.28 1.26 15.96
C ILE A 36 -11.91 2.64 15.76
N ASP A 37 -13.23 2.76 16.00
CA ASP A 37 -13.94 4.03 15.80
C ASP A 37 -13.45 5.11 16.79
N LEU A 38 -13.08 4.70 17.99
CA LEU A 38 -12.51 5.60 19.00
C LEU A 38 -11.09 6.05 18.66
N LEU A 39 -10.34 5.26 17.88
CA LEU A 39 -8.99 5.58 17.39
C LEU A 39 -8.99 6.17 15.98
N HIS A 40 -10.17 6.43 15.40
CA HIS A 40 -10.31 6.89 14.02
C HIS A 40 -9.40 8.08 13.69
N ASP A 41 -9.42 9.12 14.52
CA ASP A 41 -8.62 10.34 14.30
C ASP A 41 -7.11 10.04 14.35
N GLY A 42 -6.71 9.12 15.24
CA GLY A 42 -5.33 8.64 15.32
C GLY A 42 -4.90 7.89 14.07
N PHE A 43 -5.72 6.99 13.56
CA PHE A 43 -5.45 6.28 12.32
C PHE A 43 -5.44 7.20 11.11
N TYR A 44 -6.29 8.22 11.11
CA TYR A 44 -6.26 9.25 10.08
C TYR A 44 -4.94 10.04 10.11
N LEU A 45 -4.42 10.39 11.30
CA LEU A 45 -3.09 11.01 11.44
C LEU A 45 -1.97 10.11 10.90
N VAL A 46 -2.01 8.80 11.18
CA VAL A 46 -1.05 7.84 10.62
C VAL A 46 -1.10 7.86 9.09
N PHE A 47 -2.31 7.85 8.53
CA PHE A 47 -2.50 7.96 7.10
C PHE A 47 -1.90 9.27 6.55
N LEU A 48 -2.19 10.42 7.14
CA LEU A 48 -1.65 11.71 6.74
C LEU A 48 -0.11 11.74 6.78
N LEU A 49 0.52 11.19 7.84
CA LEU A 49 1.98 11.09 7.94
C LEU A 49 2.58 10.27 6.79
N ARG A 50 1.91 9.22 6.35
CA ARG A 50 2.35 8.41 5.20
C ARG A 50 2.19 9.15 3.87
N TYR A 51 1.21 10.06 3.76
CA TYR A 51 0.96 10.88 2.58
C TYR A 51 1.60 12.29 2.65
N ARG A 52 2.74 12.40 3.35
CA ARG A 52 3.59 13.59 3.41
C ARG A 52 3.06 14.77 4.24
N TYR A 53 2.16 14.54 5.19
CA TYR A 53 1.90 15.57 6.20
C TYR A 53 3.09 15.66 7.15
N ILE A 54 3.70 16.84 7.24
CA ILE A 54 4.83 17.11 8.13
C ILE A 54 4.35 18.08 9.19
N PRO A 55 4.33 17.67 10.49
CA PRO A 55 4.01 18.57 11.58
C PRO A 55 5.05 19.71 11.68
N GLU A 56 4.59 20.95 11.77
CA GLU A 56 5.47 22.12 11.93
C GLU A 56 6.26 22.05 13.24
N ASN A 57 5.60 21.66 14.33
CA ASN A 57 6.21 21.52 15.65
C ASN A 57 6.09 20.07 16.15
N PRO A 58 7.21 19.33 16.26
CA PRO A 58 7.22 17.96 16.76
C PRO A 58 6.70 17.81 18.19
N SER A 59 6.97 18.78 19.07
CA SER A 59 6.55 18.73 20.48
C SER A 59 5.03 18.86 20.61
N ASP A 60 4.44 19.85 19.94
CA ASP A 60 2.99 20.06 19.92
C ASP A 60 2.26 18.88 19.26
N PHE A 61 2.86 18.30 18.22
CA PHE A 61 2.32 17.11 17.58
C PHE A 61 2.27 15.93 18.54
N ARG A 62 3.35 15.73 19.31
CA ARG A 62 3.42 14.70 20.33
C ARG A 62 2.36 14.89 21.40
N GLU A 63 2.20 16.11 21.91
CA GLU A 63 1.20 16.45 22.92
C GLU A 63 -0.22 16.13 22.43
N LYS A 64 -0.56 16.52 21.20
CA LYS A 64 -1.85 16.19 20.56
C LYS A 64 -2.10 14.67 20.48
N ILE A 65 -1.06 13.87 20.24
CA ILE A 65 -1.21 12.41 20.22
C ILE A 65 -1.43 11.86 21.62
N LEU A 66 -0.76 12.39 22.63
CA LEU A 66 -0.97 12.01 24.02
C LEU A 66 -2.39 12.37 24.49
N ASP A 67 -2.89 13.54 24.11
CA ASP A 67 -4.27 13.96 24.38
C ASP A 67 -5.29 13.06 23.68
N LEU A 68 -5.04 12.70 22.43
CA LEU A 68 -5.88 11.74 21.68
C LEU A 68 -5.95 10.39 22.41
N LEU A 69 -4.81 9.86 22.85
CA LEU A 69 -4.75 8.60 23.60
C LEU A 69 -5.46 8.69 24.96
N HIS A 70 -5.38 9.83 25.63
CA HIS A 70 -6.10 10.07 26.88
C HIS A 70 -7.62 10.11 26.65
N HIS A 71 -8.08 10.80 25.61
CA HIS A 71 -9.50 10.82 25.21
C HIS A 71 -9.99 9.43 24.82
N PHE A 72 -9.23 8.70 24.03
CA PHE A 72 -9.51 7.31 23.70
C PHE A 72 -9.75 6.46 24.93
N GLU A 73 -8.82 6.51 25.90
CA GLU A 73 -8.90 5.74 27.13
C GLU A 73 -10.15 6.10 27.95
N GLN A 74 -10.47 7.39 28.08
CA GLN A 74 -11.66 7.86 28.77
C GLN A 74 -12.95 7.40 28.09
N GLN A 75 -13.04 7.51 26.77
CA GLN A 75 -14.22 7.08 26.03
C GLN A 75 -14.39 5.56 26.04
N ALA A 76 -13.31 4.80 25.88
CA ALA A 76 -13.35 3.35 25.94
C ALA A 76 -13.81 2.85 27.34
N LYS A 77 -13.35 3.49 28.42
CA LYS A 77 -13.85 3.20 29.79
C LYS A 77 -15.34 3.52 29.94
N ARG A 78 -15.83 4.64 29.37
CA ARG A 78 -17.27 4.98 29.38
C ARG A 78 -18.13 3.95 28.66
N LEU A 79 -17.59 3.38 27.58
CA LEU A 79 -18.25 2.32 26.80
C LEU A 79 -18.04 0.91 27.38
N GLN A 80 -17.44 0.84 28.59
CA GLN A 80 -17.24 -0.39 29.35
C GLN A 80 -16.37 -1.46 28.67
N PHE A 81 -15.42 -1.04 27.82
CA PHE A 81 -14.38 -1.95 27.35
C PHE A 81 -13.50 -2.40 28.52
N SER A 82 -12.98 -3.62 28.43
CA SER A 82 -12.06 -4.14 29.44
C SER A 82 -10.79 -3.32 29.51
N ALA A 83 -10.18 -3.21 30.71
CA ALA A 83 -8.92 -2.50 30.87
C ALA A 83 -7.81 -3.10 29.98
N ASP A 84 -7.83 -4.41 29.82
CA ASP A 84 -6.87 -5.12 28.97
C ASP A 84 -7.07 -4.77 27.49
N ASP A 85 -8.33 -4.67 27.01
CA ASP A 85 -8.61 -4.28 25.61
C ASP A 85 -8.15 -2.86 25.34
N ILE A 86 -8.39 -1.94 26.27
CA ILE A 86 -7.95 -0.56 26.16
C ILE A 86 -6.42 -0.47 26.09
N GLN A 87 -5.73 -1.21 26.95
CA GLN A 87 -4.27 -1.21 27.00
C GLN A 87 -3.65 -1.82 25.75
N ASP A 88 -4.18 -2.95 25.28
CA ASP A 88 -3.67 -3.62 24.08
C ASP A 88 -3.91 -2.78 22.82
N ALA A 89 -5.11 -2.18 22.69
CA ALA A 89 -5.42 -1.30 21.56
C ALA A 89 -4.51 -0.05 21.55
N LYS A 90 -4.32 0.56 22.72
CA LYS A 90 -3.40 1.70 22.92
C LYS A 90 -1.96 1.30 22.57
N TYR A 91 -1.52 0.11 22.99
CA TYR A 91 -0.20 -0.42 22.67
C TYR A 91 0.00 -0.58 21.18
N ALA A 92 -0.96 -1.22 20.47
CA ALA A 92 -0.90 -1.46 19.04
C ALA A 92 -0.83 -0.15 18.24
N PHE A 93 -1.65 0.84 18.62
CA PHE A 93 -1.63 2.16 18.02
C PHE A 93 -0.28 2.88 18.22
N CYS A 94 0.28 2.85 19.43
CA CYS A 94 1.58 3.44 19.71
C CYS A 94 2.70 2.79 18.89
N ALA A 95 2.68 1.45 18.74
CA ALA A 95 3.62 0.72 17.93
C ALA A 95 3.56 1.15 16.45
N LEU A 96 2.35 1.26 15.89
CA LEU A 96 2.13 1.72 14.52
C LEU A 96 2.63 3.16 14.32
N MET A 97 2.33 4.07 15.26
CA MET A 97 2.72 5.47 15.18
C MET A 97 4.24 5.62 15.23
N ASP A 98 4.89 4.98 16.21
CA ASP A 98 6.34 5.01 16.37
C ASP A 98 7.05 4.47 15.13
N GLU A 99 6.58 3.33 14.57
CA GLU A 99 7.14 2.78 13.35
C GLU A 99 6.90 3.68 12.15
N THR A 100 5.71 4.26 12.02
CA THR A 100 5.38 5.14 10.88
C THR A 100 6.31 6.34 10.84
N ILE A 101 6.60 6.98 11.99
CA ILE A 101 7.52 8.11 12.06
C ILE A 101 8.96 7.66 11.81
N ALA A 102 9.39 6.57 12.45
CA ALA A 102 10.76 6.07 12.33
C ALA A 102 11.14 5.64 10.89
N THR A 103 10.15 5.27 10.08
CA THR A 103 10.38 4.71 8.73
C THR A 103 10.25 5.72 7.59
N GLN A 104 9.94 6.98 7.88
CA GLN A 104 9.91 8.03 6.87
C GLN A 104 11.31 8.23 6.27
N GLN A 105 11.37 8.30 4.95
CA GLN A 105 12.65 8.46 4.22
C GLN A 105 12.90 9.89 3.76
N ASP A 106 11.89 10.75 3.81
CA ASP A 106 12.02 12.14 3.37
C ASP A 106 12.78 12.95 4.42
N ALA A 107 13.79 13.71 3.99
CA ALA A 107 14.60 14.58 4.84
C ALA A 107 13.77 15.61 5.62
N ALA A 108 12.59 15.97 5.13
CA ALA A 108 11.68 16.86 5.80
C ALA A 108 11.16 16.32 7.16
N TYR A 109 11.19 15.00 7.37
CA TYR A 109 10.83 14.37 8.64
C TYR A 109 11.98 14.29 9.65
N PHE A 110 13.18 14.69 9.28
CA PHE A 110 14.38 14.54 10.13
C PHE A 110 14.21 15.18 11.52
N ASN A 111 13.63 16.37 11.59
CA ASN A 111 13.37 17.05 12.86
C ASN A 111 12.36 16.28 13.74
N LEU A 112 11.27 15.81 13.12
CA LEU A 112 10.26 14.98 13.80
C LEU A 112 10.88 13.68 14.32
N GLN A 113 11.63 12.98 13.47
CA GLN A 113 12.28 11.71 13.83
C GLN A 113 13.25 11.88 14.98
N ASN A 114 14.14 12.88 14.93
CA ASN A 114 15.11 13.11 16.02
C ASN A 114 14.42 13.38 17.36
N THR A 115 13.38 14.22 17.34
CA THR A 115 12.60 14.50 18.56
C THR A 115 11.89 13.24 19.06
N TRP A 116 11.34 12.44 18.16
CA TRP A 116 10.57 11.24 18.48
C TRP A 116 11.44 10.08 18.98
N LEU A 117 12.63 9.88 18.38
CA LEU A 117 13.56 8.82 18.77
C LEU A 117 14.07 8.96 20.21
N ILE A 118 14.15 10.18 20.76
CA ILE A 118 14.56 10.41 22.15
C ILE A 118 13.54 9.80 23.12
N SER A 119 12.25 9.88 22.79
CA SER A 119 11.16 9.40 23.64
C SER A 119 10.00 8.87 22.81
N PRO A 120 10.12 7.66 22.21
CA PRO A 120 9.01 7.03 21.51
C PRO A 120 7.80 6.84 22.43
N LEU A 121 6.59 6.77 21.86
CA LEU A 121 5.37 6.56 22.64
C LEU A 121 5.42 5.25 23.43
N GLN A 122 5.95 4.21 22.83
CA GLN A 122 6.12 2.91 23.49
C GLN A 122 6.99 2.98 24.71
N LEU A 123 8.12 3.70 24.64
CA LEU A 123 9.00 3.85 25.76
C LEU A 123 8.33 4.67 26.87
N SER A 124 7.70 5.80 26.53
CA SER A 124 7.12 6.70 27.51
C SER A 124 5.87 6.17 28.18
N LEU A 125 5.04 5.36 27.49
CA LEU A 125 3.76 4.87 28.00
C LEU A 125 3.84 3.43 28.53
N PHE A 126 4.76 2.61 28.01
CA PHE A 126 4.85 1.19 28.35
C PHE A 126 6.24 0.75 28.84
N GLY A 127 7.20 1.66 28.89
CA GLY A 127 8.56 1.39 29.40
C GLY A 127 9.38 0.42 28.55
N SER A 128 8.99 0.17 27.29
CA SER A 128 9.66 -0.79 26.43
C SER A 128 9.78 -0.26 24.99
N GLN A 129 10.91 -0.56 24.36
CA GLN A 129 11.15 -0.24 22.93
C GLN A 129 11.05 -1.48 22.03
N LEU A 130 10.65 -2.64 22.54
CA LEU A 130 10.58 -3.90 21.82
C LEU A 130 9.25 -4.08 21.06
N ALA A 131 8.66 -2.99 20.60
CA ALA A 131 7.37 -2.99 19.92
C ALA A 131 7.27 -4.01 18.79
N GLY A 132 8.29 -4.06 17.97
CA GLY A 132 8.32 -4.93 16.80
C GLY A 132 8.15 -6.42 17.10
N TYR A 133 8.58 -6.89 18.26
CA TYR A 133 8.41 -8.27 18.70
C TYR A 133 7.17 -8.44 19.58
N ARG A 134 7.02 -7.59 20.60
CA ARG A 134 5.95 -7.70 21.58
C ARG A 134 4.54 -7.53 20.97
N PHE A 135 4.42 -6.76 19.91
CA PHE A 135 3.15 -6.64 19.16
C PHE A 135 2.65 -8.01 18.71
N PHE A 136 3.52 -8.83 18.13
CA PHE A 136 3.13 -10.15 17.63
C PHE A 136 2.94 -11.17 18.77
N GLU A 137 3.64 -11.02 19.89
CA GLU A 137 3.38 -11.83 21.09
C GLU A 137 1.99 -11.57 21.66
N ILE A 138 1.61 -10.29 21.79
CA ILE A 138 0.27 -9.91 22.22
C ILE A 138 -0.77 -10.38 21.21
N LEU A 139 -0.52 -10.20 19.91
CA LEU A 139 -1.41 -10.66 18.85
C LEU A 139 -1.73 -12.16 18.96
N GLU A 140 -0.70 -13.01 19.17
CA GLU A 140 -0.93 -14.45 19.35
C GLU A 140 -1.70 -14.78 20.63
N GLN A 141 -1.50 -14.04 21.72
CA GLN A 141 -2.30 -14.17 22.94
C GLN A 141 -3.77 -13.78 22.70
N LEU A 142 -4.03 -12.71 21.97
CA LEU A 142 -5.37 -12.27 21.59
C LEU A 142 -6.10 -13.31 20.74
N ARG A 143 -5.41 -13.88 19.76
CA ARG A 143 -5.92 -14.96 18.91
C ARG A 143 -6.33 -16.19 19.73
N GLY A 144 -5.48 -16.56 20.71
CA GLY A 144 -5.78 -17.67 21.62
C GLY A 144 -7.05 -17.49 22.46
N ARG A 145 -7.47 -16.22 22.72
CA ARG A 145 -8.70 -15.90 23.46
C ARG A 145 -9.93 -15.71 22.56
N GLY A 146 -9.73 -15.57 21.25
CA GLY A 146 -10.78 -15.53 20.25
C GLY A 146 -11.82 -14.42 20.49
N ARG A 147 -13.09 -14.76 20.59
CA ARG A 147 -14.20 -13.78 20.68
C ARG A 147 -14.13 -12.87 21.91
N GLU A 148 -13.56 -13.33 23.01
CA GLU A 148 -13.44 -12.53 24.24
C GLU A 148 -12.62 -11.25 24.02
N ARG A 149 -11.59 -11.32 23.17
CA ARG A 149 -10.68 -10.22 22.88
C ARG A 149 -10.79 -9.70 21.45
N LEU A 150 -11.95 -9.89 20.84
CA LEU A 150 -12.20 -9.54 19.43
C LEU A 150 -11.97 -8.04 19.16
N ALA A 151 -12.36 -7.16 20.08
CA ALA A 151 -12.21 -5.72 19.92
C ALA A 151 -10.72 -5.30 19.79
N SER A 152 -9.85 -5.86 20.63
CA SER A 152 -8.40 -5.64 20.52
C SER A 152 -7.83 -6.29 19.26
N LEU A 153 -8.26 -7.51 18.93
CA LEU A 153 -7.80 -8.24 17.75
C LEU A 153 -8.07 -7.45 16.46
N GLU A 154 -9.22 -6.80 16.37
CA GLU A 154 -9.57 -5.91 15.26
C GLU A 154 -8.64 -4.71 15.15
N VAL A 155 -8.27 -4.08 16.28
CA VAL A 155 -7.31 -2.95 16.28
C VAL A 155 -5.94 -3.41 15.79
N PHE A 156 -5.45 -4.56 16.27
CA PHE A 156 -4.19 -5.15 15.81
C PHE A 156 -4.19 -5.43 14.31
N HIS A 157 -5.27 -6.05 13.81
CA HIS A 157 -5.43 -6.30 12.39
C HIS A 157 -5.44 -4.99 11.58
N TYR A 158 -6.13 -3.96 12.08
CA TYR A 158 -6.18 -2.67 11.43
C TYR A 158 -4.80 -1.99 11.37
N CYS A 159 -3.99 -2.11 12.44
CA CYS A 159 -2.60 -1.64 12.44
C CYS A 159 -1.75 -2.34 11.38
N LEU A 160 -1.92 -3.65 11.20
CA LEU A 160 -1.24 -4.42 10.16
C LEU A 160 -1.69 -4.00 8.74
N LEU A 161 -2.99 -3.78 8.52
CA LEU A 161 -3.53 -3.26 7.25
C LEU A 161 -3.01 -1.86 6.94
N LEU A 162 -2.80 -1.03 7.95
CA LEU A 162 -2.15 0.28 7.81
C LEU A 162 -0.63 0.16 7.61
N GLY A 163 -0.08 -1.05 7.56
CA GLY A 163 1.28 -1.35 7.15
C GLY A 163 2.30 -1.38 8.29
N PHE A 164 1.87 -1.69 9.52
CA PHE A 164 2.82 -2.07 10.56
C PHE A 164 3.52 -3.37 10.21
N GLN A 165 4.83 -3.40 10.25
CA GLN A 165 5.66 -4.53 9.88
C GLN A 165 6.38 -5.16 11.08
N GLY A 166 6.83 -4.35 12.03
CA GLY A 166 7.56 -4.78 13.21
C GLY A 166 8.72 -5.72 12.88
N LYS A 167 8.76 -6.90 13.52
CA LYS A 167 9.82 -7.90 13.29
C LYS A 167 9.88 -8.42 11.85
N TYR A 168 8.74 -8.49 11.14
CA TYR A 168 8.69 -9.00 9.77
C TYR A 168 9.39 -8.12 8.74
N ARG A 169 9.72 -6.88 9.10
CA ARG A 169 10.57 -6.03 8.27
C ARG A 169 11.94 -6.65 8.00
N LEU A 170 12.47 -7.42 8.96
CA LEU A 170 13.76 -8.09 8.87
C LEU A 170 13.64 -9.56 8.45
N GLU A 171 12.46 -10.15 8.57
CA GLU A 171 12.24 -11.58 8.29
C GLU A 171 11.69 -11.78 6.87
N SER A 172 10.40 -11.62 6.67
CA SER A 172 9.72 -11.85 5.39
C SER A 172 8.40 -11.10 5.31
N ILE A 173 8.26 -10.29 4.28
CA ILE A 173 7.02 -9.55 3.99
C ILE A 173 5.91 -10.52 3.54
N GLU A 174 6.24 -11.59 2.83
CA GLU A 174 5.28 -12.59 2.38
C GLU A 174 4.64 -13.29 3.59
N SER A 175 5.43 -13.62 4.61
CA SER A 175 4.93 -14.20 5.85
C SER A 175 3.98 -13.25 6.59
N LEU A 176 4.28 -11.95 6.58
CA LEU A 176 3.40 -10.92 7.14
C LEU A 176 2.08 -10.86 6.37
N ASN A 177 2.11 -10.79 5.04
CA ASN A 177 0.92 -10.74 4.21
C ASN A 177 0.01 -11.97 4.42
N HIS A 178 0.62 -13.15 4.54
CA HIS A 178 -0.12 -14.37 4.87
C HIS A 178 -0.76 -14.32 6.27
N LEU A 179 -0.03 -13.79 7.25
CA LEU A 179 -0.56 -13.58 8.60
C LEU A 179 -1.75 -12.62 8.60
N VAL A 180 -1.64 -11.48 7.90
CA VAL A 180 -2.71 -10.47 7.79
C VAL A 180 -3.97 -11.04 7.16
N ALA A 181 -3.83 -11.77 6.05
CA ALA A 181 -4.97 -12.40 5.37
C ALA A 181 -5.67 -13.42 6.28
N ARG A 182 -4.88 -14.32 6.90
CA ARG A 182 -5.40 -15.34 7.82
C ARG A 182 -6.08 -14.72 9.04
N LEU A 183 -5.53 -13.63 9.59
CA LEU A 183 -6.12 -12.92 10.71
C LEU A 183 -7.46 -12.28 10.34
N GLY A 184 -7.58 -11.74 9.11
CA GLY A 184 -8.84 -11.23 8.59
C GLY A 184 -9.93 -12.30 8.53
N ASP A 185 -9.61 -13.49 7.98
CA ASP A 185 -10.52 -14.62 7.93
C ASP A 185 -10.94 -15.10 9.34
N GLU A 186 -10.01 -15.11 10.29
CA GLU A 186 -10.26 -15.47 11.69
C GLU A 186 -11.22 -14.47 12.36
N ILE A 187 -11.01 -13.17 12.16
CA ILE A 187 -11.89 -12.11 12.68
C ILE A 187 -13.29 -12.22 12.08
N ASP A 188 -13.41 -12.46 10.77
CA ASP A 188 -14.70 -12.63 10.10
C ASP A 188 -15.45 -13.87 10.64
N TYR A 189 -14.74 -14.95 10.90
CA TYR A 189 -15.30 -16.15 11.55
C TYR A 189 -15.77 -15.85 12.97
N LEU A 190 -14.99 -15.13 13.79
CA LEU A 190 -15.33 -14.78 15.17
C LEU A 190 -16.53 -13.83 15.26
N LYS A 191 -16.68 -12.93 14.29
CA LYS A 191 -17.86 -12.04 14.19
C LYS A 191 -19.14 -12.79 13.86
N GLY A 192 -19.03 -13.98 13.33
CA GLY A 192 -20.15 -14.73 12.76
C GLY A 192 -20.46 -14.20 11.35
N LYS A 193 -21.12 -15.02 10.55
CA LYS A 193 -21.59 -14.58 9.23
C LYS A 193 -22.50 -13.37 9.45
N LYS A 194 -22.07 -12.18 9.04
CA LYS A 194 -22.97 -11.04 8.89
C LYS A 194 -24.09 -11.54 7.98
N ALA A 195 -25.34 -11.53 8.46
CA ALA A 195 -26.48 -11.80 7.59
C ALA A 195 -26.30 -10.94 6.36
N ALA A 196 -26.20 -11.55 5.19
CA ALA A 196 -26.02 -10.81 3.95
C ALA A 196 -27.09 -9.72 3.90
N PHE A 197 -26.70 -8.47 3.72
CA PHE A 197 -27.60 -7.31 3.69
C PHE A 197 -28.65 -7.43 2.57
N SER A 198 -28.45 -8.39 1.68
CA SER A 198 -29.41 -8.86 0.69
C SER A 198 -29.25 -10.38 0.52
N PRO A 199 -30.33 -11.18 0.59
CA PRO A 199 -30.26 -12.61 0.35
C PRO A 199 -29.76 -12.99 -1.06
N PHE A 200 -29.68 -12.01 -1.96
CA PHE A 200 -29.18 -12.17 -3.34
C PHE A 200 -27.84 -11.50 -3.60
N SER A 201 -27.18 -10.88 -2.59
CA SER A 201 -25.84 -10.29 -2.72
C SER A 201 -24.73 -11.24 -2.28
N ALA A 202 -24.97 -12.54 -2.36
CA ALA A 202 -23.87 -13.50 -2.35
C ALA A 202 -23.04 -13.23 -3.61
N ILE A 203 -22.04 -12.36 -3.49
CA ILE A 203 -20.98 -12.26 -4.48
C ILE A 203 -20.43 -13.67 -4.62
N PRO A 204 -20.55 -14.31 -5.80
CA PRO A 204 -20.04 -15.67 -5.97
C PRO A 204 -18.57 -15.68 -5.56
N ASP A 205 -18.17 -16.68 -4.78
CA ASP A 205 -16.82 -16.83 -4.20
C ASP A 205 -15.68 -16.78 -5.24
N HIS A 206 -16.00 -16.80 -6.51
CA HIS A 206 -15.08 -16.67 -7.64
C HIS A 206 -14.43 -15.28 -7.79
N ILE A 207 -15.01 -14.23 -7.19
CA ILE A 207 -14.45 -12.85 -7.35
C ILE A 207 -13.32 -12.58 -6.36
N LYS A 208 -13.23 -13.31 -5.24
CA LYS A 208 -12.15 -13.13 -4.27
C LYS A 208 -10.77 -13.54 -4.79
N HIS A 209 -10.70 -14.36 -5.83
CA HIS A 209 -9.44 -14.82 -6.42
C HIS A 209 -8.93 -14.00 -7.63
N ILE A 210 -9.70 -13.03 -8.12
CA ILE A 210 -9.37 -12.33 -9.37
C ILE A 210 -8.49 -11.10 -9.14
N ILE A 211 -8.38 -10.57 -7.92
CA ILE A 211 -7.65 -9.31 -7.66
C ILE A 211 -6.16 -9.55 -7.37
N HIS A 212 -5.70 -10.77 -7.13
CA HIS A 212 -4.28 -11.11 -6.99
C HIS A 212 -3.63 -11.66 -8.28
N HIS A 213 -4.19 -11.37 -9.45
CA HIS A 213 -3.40 -11.50 -10.65
C HIS A 213 -2.49 -10.27 -10.73
N GLU A 214 -1.42 -10.29 -9.96
CA GLU A 214 -0.23 -9.59 -10.34
C GLU A 214 0.06 -10.06 -11.77
N LEU A 215 -0.24 -9.20 -12.74
CA LEU A 215 0.22 -9.42 -14.11
C LEU A 215 1.73 -9.60 -13.97
N PRO A 216 2.26 -10.81 -14.15
CA PRO A 216 3.67 -11.02 -13.88
C PRO A 216 4.41 -10.12 -14.85
N PHE A 217 5.05 -9.10 -14.35
CA PHE A 217 5.89 -8.15 -15.09
C PHE A 217 6.84 -8.89 -16.05
N VAL A 218 7.19 -10.11 -15.68
CA VAL A 218 7.97 -11.05 -16.50
C VAL A 218 7.28 -11.39 -17.82
N TRP A 219 5.96 -11.58 -17.88
CA TRP A 219 5.25 -11.87 -19.13
C TRP A 219 5.21 -10.66 -20.06
N ILE A 220 5.12 -9.46 -19.52
CA ILE A 220 5.21 -8.22 -20.31
C ILE A 220 6.61 -8.08 -20.92
N LEU A 221 7.66 -8.35 -20.14
CA LEU A 221 9.04 -8.35 -20.63
C LEU A 221 9.28 -9.43 -21.70
N ILE A 222 8.75 -10.64 -21.51
CA ILE A 222 8.85 -11.73 -22.50
C ILE A 222 8.12 -11.34 -23.80
N PHE A 223 6.94 -10.76 -23.69
CA PHE A 223 6.18 -10.30 -24.86
C PHE A 223 6.92 -9.19 -25.62
N LEU A 224 7.47 -8.22 -24.92
CA LEU A 224 8.24 -7.12 -25.50
C LEU A 224 9.54 -7.63 -26.15
N PHE A 225 10.22 -8.59 -25.53
CA PHE A 225 11.39 -9.24 -26.08
C PHE A 225 11.05 -10.03 -27.37
N LEU A 226 9.97 -10.79 -27.35
CA LEU A 226 9.51 -11.57 -28.51
C LEU A 226 9.11 -10.64 -29.69
N PHE A 227 8.46 -9.52 -29.36
CA PHE A 227 8.08 -8.52 -30.38
C PHE A 227 9.31 -7.85 -30.99
N THR A 228 10.31 -7.48 -30.22
CA THR A 228 11.56 -6.92 -30.76
C THR A 228 12.35 -7.93 -31.58
N LEU A 229 12.35 -9.21 -31.17
CA LEU A 229 12.99 -10.28 -31.95
C LEU A 229 12.28 -10.49 -33.31
N LEU A 230 10.96 -10.49 -33.29
CA LEU A 230 10.15 -10.69 -34.54
C LEU A 230 10.34 -9.52 -35.52
N THR A 231 10.38 -8.29 -35.01
CA THR A 231 10.65 -7.10 -35.84
C THR A 231 12.07 -7.13 -36.41
N PHE A 232 13.05 -7.55 -35.62
CA PHE A 232 14.44 -7.68 -36.10
C PHE A 232 14.57 -8.74 -37.19
N VAL A 233 13.96 -9.92 -37.02
CA VAL A 233 13.96 -11.01 -38.05
C VAL A 233 13.24 -10.54 -39.28
N GLY A 234 12.09 -9.88 -39.18
CA GLY A 234 11.33 -9.32 -40.28
C GLY A 234 12.12 -8.31 -41.11
N LEU A 235 12.81 -7.36 -40.42
CA LEU A 235 13.68 -6.38 -41.09
C LEU A 235 14.85 -7.07 -41.81
N ARG A 236 15.48 -8.03 -41.17
CA ARG A 236 16.61 -8.77 -41.74
C ARG A 236 16.19 -9.57 -42.97
N PHE A 237 15.00 -10.17 -42.96
CA PHE A 237 14.45 -10.89 -44.12
C PHE A 237 14.13 -9.93 -45.25
N MET A 238 13.53 -8.77 -44.97
CA MET A 238 13.23 -7.73 -45.95
C MET A 238 14.50 -7.16 -46.61
N LEU A 239 15.53 -6.87 -45.79
CA LEU A 239 16.85 -6.39 -46.28
C LEU A 239 17.56 -7.48 -47.11
N SER A 240 17.45 -8.76 -46.71
CA SER A 240 18.03 -9.89 -47.46
C SER A 240 17.41 -10.03 -48.86
N GLN A 241 16.10 -9.86 -48.98
CA GLN A 241 15.42 -9.89 -50.28
C GLN A 241 15.79 -8.70 -51.17
N GLN A 242 15.98 -7.52 -50.61
CA GLN A 242 16.41 -6.35 -51.39
C GLN A 242 17.84 -6.50 -51.90
N ASN A 243 18.75 -7.10 -51.11
CA ASN A 243 20.13 -7.34 -51.55
C ASN A 243 20.24 -8.32 -52.72
N VAL A 244 19.39 -9.38 -52.75
CA VAL A 244 19.41 -10.33 -53.84
C VAL A 244 18.97 -9.68 -55.17
N ASN A 245 18.01 -8.75 -55.12
CA ASN A 245 17.52 -8.07 -56.33
C ASN A 245 18.46 -6.95 -56.81
N THR A 246 19.35 -6.44 -55.94
CA THR A 246 20.24 -5.32 -56.29
C THR A 246 21.57 -5.81 -56.88
N PHE A 247 22.02 -7.05 -56.61
CA PHE A 247 23.30 -7.58 -57.05
C PHE A 247 23.22 -8.39 -58.36
N THR A 248 22.03 -8.78 -58.82
CA THR A 248 21.86 -9.53 -60.10
C THR A 248 22.29 -8.73 -61.35
N PRO A 249 22.20 -7.39 -61.48
CA PRO A 249 22.66 -6.72 -62.68
C PRO A 249 24.19 -6.56 -62.80
N TYR A 250 24.96 -6.80 -61.73
CA TYR A 250 26.42 -6.60 -61.73
C TYR A 250 27.26 -7.85 -62.03
N GLN A 251 26.66 -9.04 -62.14
CA GLN A 251 27.40 -10.26 -62.50
C GLN A 251 27.90 -10.26 -63.93
N HIS A 252 27.39 -9.38 -64.78
CA HIS A 252 27.81 -9.32 -66.18
C HIS A 252 29.02 -8.40 -66.46
N VAL A 253 29.51 -7.68 -65.43
CA VAL A 253 30.61 -6.72 -65.59
C VAL A 253 31.98 -7.34 -65.34
N ILE A 254 32.05 -8.56 -64.80
CA ILE A 254 33.33 -9.20 -64.34
C ILE A 254 33.68 -10.38 -65.31
N SER A 255 32.99 -10.60 -66.38
CA SER A 255 33.47 -11.52 -67.44
C SER A 255 34.31 -10.74 -68.48
N SER A 256 35.52 -10.38 -68.10
CA SER A 256 36.56 -10.03 -69.05
C SER A 256 36.98 -11.31 -69.79
N PRO A 257 36.89 -11.40 -71.15
CA PRO A 257 37.43 -12.57 -71.86
C PRO A 257 38.93 -12.60 -71.62
N ALA A 258 39.44 -13.78 -71.26
CA ALA A 258 40.87 -14.01 -71.14
C ALA A 258 41.48 -13.85 -72.56
N GLU A 259 42.15 -12.74 -72.78
CA GLU A 259 42.97 -12.48 -73.98
C GLU A 259 44.23 -13.33 -73.86
N GLU A 260 44.32 -14.44 -74.66
CA GLU A 260 45.51 -15.27 -74.74
C GLU A 260 46.66 -14.46 -75.38
N ALA A 261 47.65 -14.08 -74.62
CA ALA A 261 48.87 -13.46 -75.06
C ALA A 261 49.77 -14.51 -75.74
N HIS A 262 49.80 -14.50 -77.12
CA HIS A 262 50.80 -15.25 -77.89
C HIS A 262 52.17 -14.53 -77.84
N ILE A 263 53.08 -15.13 -77.08
CA ILE A 263 54.46 -14.71 -77.04
C ILE A 263 55.25 -15.55 -78.07
N THR A 264 55.64 -14.95 -79.25
CA THR A 264 56.50 -15.58 -80.20
C THR A 264 57.96 -15.16 -79.90
N ILE A 265 58.79 -16.11 -79.43
CA ILE A 265 60.23 -15.90 -79.19
C ILE A 265 60.96 -16.31 -80.48
N HIS A 266 61.59 -15.33 -81.20
CA HIS A 266 62.57 -15.57 -82.27
C HIS A 266 63.96 -15.62 -81.62
N LEU A 267 64.61 -16.79 -81.73
CA LEU A 267 66.03 -16.96 -81.37
C LEU A 267 66.87 -16.78 -82.67
N PRO A 268 68.09 -16.25 -82.61
CA PRO A 268 68.99 -15.97 -83.74
C PRO A 268 69.67 -17.25 -84.27
#